data_96a7b9d8b8b1bce4e91b9679de5f2e4a
#
_entry.id   96a7b9d8b8b1bce4e91b9679de5f2e4a
#
_cell.length_a   1.000
_cell.length_b   1.000
_cell.length_c   1.000
_cell.angle_alpha   90.00
_cell.angle_beta   90.00
_cell.angle_gamma   90.00
#
_symmetry.space_group_name_H-M   'P 1'
#
loop_
_entity.id
_entity.type
_entity.pdbx_description
1 polymer ?
#
loop_
_entity_poly.entity_id
_entity_poly.type
_entity_poly.pdbx_seq_one_letter_code
_entity_poly.pdbx_strand_id
1 'polypeptide(L)'
;MIRALIILLGLSLAGSVAAQEIKRGSVTNFPIPRFVSMKATEANVRRGPSLSHRIDWVFTRRDMPLQVTAEHGHWRRVQDRDGLGGWIHYSLISGTRTVIVEEDMLGLFPKPDPTGRVVARLELGVVARLGKCTELWCRVTVGGYKGWAPKTSLWGVDAEEIR
;
A
#
# COMPACT_ATOMS: atom_id res chain seq x y z
N MET A 1 -6.33 5.35 72.12
CA MET A 1 -5.64 5.82 70.91
C MET A 1 -5.73 4.71 69.87
N ILE A 2 -6.73 4.78 68.96
CA ILE A 2 -6.99 3.77 67.93
C ILE A 2 -6.41 4.31 66.62
N ARG A 3 -5.39 3.66 66.09
CA ARG A 3 -4.81 3.97 64.78
C ARG A 3 -5.58 3.24 63.73
N ALA A 4 -6.37 3.97 62.91
CA ALA A 4 -7.04 3.44 61.73
C ALA A 4 -6.03 3.28 60.58
N LEU A 5 -5.86 2.06 60.08
CA LEU A 5 -5.03 1.71 58.94
C LEU A 5 -5.91 1.82 57.67
N ILE A 6 -5.69 2.83 56.85
CA ILE A 6 -6.37 2.98 55.55
C ILE A 6 -5.58 2.20 54.49
N ILE A 7 -6.14 1.08 54.03
CA ILE A 7 -5.62 0.30 52.90
C ILE A 7 -6.18 0.92 51.63
N LEU A 8 -5.32 1.61 50.87
CA LEU A 8 -5.65 2.06 49.51
C LEU A 8 -5.54 0.86 48.55
N LEU A 9 -6.70 0.39 48.07
CA LEU A 9 -6.79 -0.64 47.04
C LEU A 9 -6.60 0.02 45.69
N GLY A 10 -5.39 -0.08 45.10
CA GLY A 10 -5.08 0.41 43.78
C GLY A 10 -5.72 -0.48 42.69
N LEU A 11 -6.76 0.02 42.03
CA LEU A 11 -7.43 -0.64 40.91
C LEU A 11 -6.60 -0.41 39.64
N SER A 12 -5.76 -1.39 39.26
CA SER A 12 -5.02 -1.37 38.00
C SER A 12 -5.97 -1.72 36.87
N LEU A 13 -6.36 -0.72 36.03
CA LEU A 13 -7.01 -0.94 34.75
C LEU A 13 -5.98 -1.52 33.78
N ALA A 14 -5.95 -2.83 33.63
CA ALA A 14 -5.28 -3.50 32.54
C ALA A 14 -6.10 -3.26 31.26
N GLY A 15 -5.74 -2.25 30.45
CA GLY A 15 -6.30 -2.03 29.13
C GLY A 15 -5.92 -3.19 28.23
N SER A 16 -6.91 -3.99 27.81
CA SER A 16 -6.72 -5.03 26.80
C SER A 16 -6.37 -4.36 25.47
N VAL A 17 -5.13 -4.47 25.02
CA VAL A 17 -4.74 -4.15 23.64
C VAL A 17 -5.37 -5.24 22.77
N ALA A 18 -6.51 -4.95 22.15
CA ALA A 18 -7.10 -5.82 21.16
C ALA A 18 -6.15 -5.88 19.96
N ALA A 19 -5.51 -7.02 19.73
CA ALA A 19 -4.76 -7.28 18.54
C ALA A 19 -5.72 -7.18 17.34
N GLN A 20 -5.47 -6.26 16.43
CA GLN A 20 -6.28 -6.06 15.25
C GLN A 20 -6.15 -7.29 14.33
N GLU A 21 -7.20 -8.06 14.18
CA GLU A 21 -7.20 -9.28 13.37
C GLU A 21 -6.96 -8.92 11.91
N ILE A 22 -5.86 -9.42 11.33
CA ILE A 22 -5.50 -9.17 9.94
C ILE A 22 -6.48 -9.91 9.04
N LYS A 23 -7.36 -9.18 8.36
CA LYS A 23 -8.28 -9.73 7.38
C LYS A 23 -7.51 -10.39 6.24
N ARG A 24 -7.92 -11.61 5.84
CA ARG A 24 -7.25 -12.36 4.77
C ARG A 24 -8.20 -12.59 3.59
N GLY A 25 -7.60 -12.66 2.40
CA GLY A 25 -8.31 -12.96 1.17
C GLY A 25 -8.84 -14.40 1.17
N SER A 26 -10.08 -14.57 0.73
CA SER A 26 -10.79 -15.86 0.73
C SER A 26 -10.20 -16.89 -0.24
N VAL A 27 -9.39 -16.48 -1.19
CA VAL A 27 -8.82 -17.35 -2.23
C VAL A 27 -7.34 -17.60 -2.00
N THR A 28 -6.56 -16.53 -1.78
CA THR A 28 -5.10 -16.60 -1.66
C THR A 28 -4.61 -16.72 -0.23
N ASN A 29 -5.46 -16.45 0.75
CA ASN A 29 -5.09 -16.32 2.17
C ASN A 29 -4.03 -15.23 2.45
N PHE A 30 -3.75 -14.34 1.48
CA PHE A 30 -2.89 -13.18 1.69
C PHE A 30 -3.63 -12.09 2.48
N PRO A 31 -2.90 -11.25 3.22
CA PRO A 31 -3.50 -10.09 3.88
C PRO A 31 -4.27 -9.22 2.89
N ILE A 32 -5.38 -8.64 3.32
CA ILE A 32 -6.14 -7.61 2.62
C ILE A 32 -6.49 -6.49 3.60
N PRO A 33 -6.36 -5.20 3.21
CA PRO A 33 -5.87 -4.77 1.90
C PRO A 33 -4.41 -5.12 1.65
N ARG A 34 -4.01 -5.22 0.38
CA ARG A 34 -2.60 -5.36 -0.03
C ARG A 34 -2.36 -4.70 -1.37
N PHE A 35 -1.14 -4.29 -1.63
CA PHE A 35 -0.77 -3.69 -2.91
C PHE A 35 -0.25 -4.72 -3.92
N VAL A 36 -0.63 -4.52 -5.16
CA VAL A 36 -0.20 -5.24 -6.38
C VAL A 36 0.05 -4.21 -7.47
N SER A 37 0.51 -4.64 -8.65
CA SER A 37 0.59 -3.75 -9.81
C SER A 37 -0.12 -4.32 -11.02
N MET A 38 -0.55 -3.46 -11.94
CA MET A 38 -1.07 -3.85 -13.21
C MET A 38 0.03 -4.50 -14.07
N LYS A 39 -0.20 -5.75 -14.49
CA LYS A 39 0.70 -6.49 -15.39
C LYS A 39 0.42 -6.17 -16.85
N ALA A 40 -0.86 -6.05 -17.20
CA ALA A 40 -1.32 -5.74 -18.54
C ALA A 40 -1.16 -4.24 -18.84
N THR A 41 -1.10 -3.91 -20.12
CA THR A 41 -1.14 -2.52 -20.61
C THR A 41 -2.55 -1.96 -20.57
N GLU A 42 -3.56 -2.84 -20.63
CA GLU A 42 -4.98 -2.51 -20.56
C GLU A 42 -5.72 -3.57 -19.74
N ALA A 43 -6.66 -3.16 -18.93
CA ALA A 43 -7.46 -4.04 -18.10
C ALA A 43 -8.89 -3.53 -17.90
N ASN A 44 -9.86 -4.35 -18.23
CA ASN A 44 -11.27 -4.10 -17.93
C ASN A 44 -11.54 -4.32 -16.46
N VAL A 45 -12.04 -3.29 -15.80
CA VAL A 45 -12.46 -3.30 -14.40
C VAL A 45 -13.99 -3.30 -14.35
N ARG A 46 -14.55 -4.34 -13.74
CA ARG A 46 -15.97 -4.65 -13.81
C ARG A 46 -16.67 -4.37 -12.48
N ARG A 47 -17.99 -4.19 -12.56
CA ARG A 47 -18.84 -4.00 -11.39
C ARG A 47 -18.90 -5.21 -10.47
N GLY A 48 -18.70 -6.41 -10.99
CA GLY A 48 -18.74 -7.64 -10.24
C GLY A 48 -17.76 -8.71 -10.76
N PRO A 49 -17.60 -9.82 -10.04
CA PRO A 49 -16.57 -10.83 -10.27
C PRO A 49 -16.95 -11.86 -11.34
N SER A 50 -17.35 -11.41 -12.53
CA SER A 50 -17.57 -12.28 -13.70
C SER A 50 -17.47 -11.47 -15.01
N LEU A 51 -17.34 -12.18 -16.14
CA LEU A 51 -17.32 -11.57 -17.47
C LEU A 51 -18.67 -10.96 -17.88
N SER A 52 -19.78 -11.40 -17.27
CA SER A 52 -21.13 -10.89 -17.54
C SER A 52 -21.39 -9.53 -16.91
N HIS A 53 -20.59 -9.11 -15.94
CA HIS A 53 -20.75 -7.82 -15.32
C HIS A 53 -20.22 -6.68 -16.20
N ARG A 54 -20.92 -5.55 -16.16
CA ARG A 54 -20.57 -4.34 -16.88
C ARG A 54 -19.15 -3.89 -16.54
N ILE A 55 -18.43 -3.41 -17.57
CA ILE A 55 -17.17 -2.71 -17.41
C ILE A 55 -17.48 -1.28 -16.96
N ASP A 56 -16.97 -0.89 -15.80
CA ASP A 56 -17.12 0.45 -15.27
C ASP A 56 -15.88 1.32 -15.59
N TRP A 57 -14.70 0.70 -15.68
CA TRP A 57 -13.43 1.36 -15.97
C TRP A 57 -12.56 0.54 -16.91
N VAL A 58 -11.72 1.20 -17.68
CA VAL A 58 -10.62 0.58 -18.42
C VAL A 58 -9.33 1.21 -17.92
N PHE A 59 -8.52 0.43 -17.22
CA PHE A 59 -7.21 0.88 -16.78
C PHE A 59 -6.19 0.64 -17.87
N THR A 60 -5.43 1.66 -18.27
CA THR A 60 -4.52 1.64 -19.43
C THR A 60 -3.05 1.86 -19.07
N ARG A 61 -2.70 1.86 -17.78
CA ARG A 61 -1.33 2.13 -17.33
C ARG A 61 -0.67 0.88 -16.75
N ARG A 62 0.27 0.30 -17.50
CA ARG A 62 1.11 -0.79 -16.99
C ARG A 62 1.90 -0.35 -15.76
N ASP A 63 2.16 -1.29 -14.86
CA ASP A 63 2.84 -1.10 -13.58
C ASP A 63 2.12 -0.16 -12.59
N MET A 64 0.94 0.34 -12.91
CA MET A 64 0.15 1.14 -11.97
C MET A 64 -0.11 0.34 -10.69
N PRO A 65 0.23 0.86 -9.51
CA PRO A 65 -0.11 0.20 -8.26
C PRO A 65 -1.62 0.18 -8.05
N LEU A 66 -2.11 -0.90 -7.46
CA LEU A 66 -3.52 -1.11 -7.13
C LEU A 66 -3.60 -1.74 -5.74
N GLN A 67 -4.62 -1.38 -4.98
CA GLN A 67 -4.89 -2.00 -3.70
C GLN A 67 -5.99 -3.07 -3.84
N VAL A 68 -5.68 -4.33 -3.52
CA VAL A 68 -6.66 -5.43 -3.47
C VAL A 68 -7.41 -5.36 -2.15
N THR A 69 -8.74 -5.25 -2.22
CA THR A 69 -9.62 -5.12 -1.06
C THR A 69 -10.52 -6.33 -0.83
N ALA A 70 -10.73 -7.18 -1.85
CA ALA A 70 -11.49 -8.43 -1.76
C ALA A 70 -11.06 -9.42 -2.84
N GLU A 71 -11.44 -10.69 -2.64
CA GLU A 71 -11.18 -11.78 -3.57
C GLU A 71 -12.43 -12.63 -3.79
N HIS A 72 -12.62 -13.11 -5.03
CA HIS A 72 -13.66 -14.06 -5.39
C HIS A 72 -13.22 -14.90 -6.60
N GLY A 73 -12.95 -16.18 -6.44
CA GLY A 73 -12.47 -17.06 -7.50
C GLY A 73 -11.25 -16.46 -8.22
N HIS A 74 -11.37 -16.23 -9.52
CA HIS A 74 -10.31 -15.63 -10.35
C HIS A 74 -10.31 -14.09 -10.32
N TRP A 75 -11.17 -13.47 -9.53
CA TRP A 75 -11.33 -12.02 -9.50
C TRP A 75 -10.76 -11.41 -8.24
N ARG A 76 -10.22 -10.20 -8.39
CA ARG A 76 -9.74 -9.35 -7.29
C ARG A 76 -10.47 -8.02 -7.36
N ARG A 77 -11.05 -7.59 -6.26
CA ARG A 77 -11.57 -6.24 -6.16
C ARG A 77 -10.40 -5.32 -5.89
N VAL A 78 -10.18 -4.37 -6.78
CA VAL A 78 -9.08 -3.43 -6.69
C VAL A 78 -9.58 -1.99 -6.66
N GLN A 79 -8.76 -1.11 -6.13
CA GLN A 79 -8.93 0.33 -6.22
C GLN A 79 -7.58 0.98 -6.50
N ASP A 80 -7.61 2.11 -7.21
CA ASP A 80 -6.46 2.98 -7.42
C ASP A 80 -6.30 3.99 -6.28
N ARG A 81 -5.37 4.94 -6.43
CA ARG A 81 -5.09 5.98 -5.43
C ARG A 81 -6.28 6.92 -5.18
N ASP A 82 -7.15 7.09 -6.15
CA ASP A 82 -8.33 7.96 -6.07
C ASP A 82 -9.57 7.20 -5.58
N GLY A 83 -9.42 5.90 -5.24
CA GLY A 83 -10.50 5.03 -4.78
C GLY A 83 -11.37 4.47 -5.91
N LEU A 84 -11.01 4.75 -7.17
CA LEU A 84 -11.72 4.21 -8.33
C LEU A 84 -11.31 2.77 -8.57
N GLY A 85 -12.27 1.92 -8.96
CA GLY A 85 -11.94 0.53 -9.21
C GLY A 85 -13.16 -0.37 -9.34
N GLY A 86 -12.94 -1.65 -9.03
CA GLY A 86 -13.91 -2.73 -9.19
C GLY A 86 -13.22 -4.08 -9.28
N TRP A 87 -13.78 -5.02 -10.04
CA TRP A 87 -13.27 -6.37 -10.15
C TRP A 87 -12.43 -6.55 -11.41
N ILE A 88 -11.20 -6.99 -11.23
CA ILE A 88 -10.22 -7.30 -12.28
C ILE A 88 -9.86 -8.78 -12.23
N HIS A 89 -9.60 -9.39 -13.38
CA HIS A 89 -9.13 -10.77 -13.42
C HIS A 89 -7.68 -10.86 -12.91
N TYR A 90 -7.37 -11.86 -12.08
CA TYR A 90 -6.06 -11.96 -11.40
C TYR A 90 -4.85 -12.02 -12.36
N SER A 91 -5.06 -12.55 -13.59
CA SER A 91 -3.98 -12.65 -14.59
C SER A 91 -3.49 -11.30 -15.12
N LEU A 92 -4.27 -10.23 -14.93
CA LEU A 92 -3.96 -8.87 -15.38
C LEU A 92 -3.16 -8.07 -14.34
N ILE A 93 -2.95 -8.62 -13.17
CA ILE A 93 -2.17 -8.03 -12.07
C ILE A 93 -0.99 -8.91 -11.67
N SER A 94 -0.04 -8.35 -10.97
CA SER A 94 1.14 -9.08 -10.47
C SER A 94 1.52 -8.65 -9.06
N GLY A 95 2.28 -9.51 -8.36
CA GLY A 95 2.85 -9.20 -7.07
C GLY A 95 4.05 -8.24 -7.11
N THR A 96 4.47 -7.79 -8.29
CA THR A 96 5.49 -6.74 -8.42
C THR A 96 5.01 -5.48 -7.72
N ARG A 97 5.82 -4.94 -6.85
CA ARG A 97 5.44 -3.76 -6.08
C ARG A 97 5.93 -2.49 -6.78
N THR A 98 4.99 -1.60 -6.96
CA THR A 98 5.20 -0.25 -7.49
C THR A 98 4.52 0.77 -6.60
N VAL A 99 4.91 2.02 -6.75
CA VAL A 99 4.34 3.17 -6.03
C VAL A 99 4.08 4.31 -6.99
N ILE A 100 3.15 5.19 -6.64
CA ILE A 100 2.93 6.48 -7.31
C ILE A 100 3.51 7.58 -6.42
N VAL A 101 4.22 8.50 -7.03
CA VAL A 101 4.71 9.72 -6.39
C VAL A 101 3.53 10.66 -6.14
N GLU A 102 3.36 11.10 -4.90
CA GLU A 102 2.25 11.98 -4.46
C GLU A 102 2.68 13.43 -4.17
N GLU A 103 3.96 13.71 -4.33
CA GLU A 103 4.55 15.04 -4.16
C GLU A 103 5.25 15.47 -5.45
N ASP A 104 5.00 16.69 -5.90
CA ASP A 104 5.69 17.20 -7.09
C ASP A 104 7.17 17.47 -6.81
N MET A 105 8.02 17.18 -7.81
CA MET A 105 9.47 17.34 -7.71
C MET A 105 10.10 16.60 -6.52
N LEU A 106 9.53 15.46 -6.13
CA LEU A 106 10.00 14.60 -5.05
C LEU A 106 11.48 14.25 -5.23
N GLY A 107 12.30 14.58 -4.26
CA GLY A 107 13.74 14.27 -4.27
C GLY A 107 14.02 12.80 -4.00
N LEU A 108 14.92 12.21 -4.79
CA LEU A 108 15.54 10.92 -4.50
C LEU A 108 16.92 11.14 -3.89
N PHE A 109 17.22 10.42 -2.82
CA PHE A 109 18.47 10.53 -2.06
C PHE A 109 19.28 9.23 -2.13
N PRO A 110 20.62 9.26 -2.07
CA PRO A 110 21.45 8.05 -2.08
C PRO A 110 21.31 7.23 -0.80
N LYS A 111 20.92 7.88 0.30
CA LYS A 111 20.64 7.30 1.62
C LYS A 111 19.30 7.81 2.13
N PRO A 112 18.68 7.16 3.14
CA PRO A 112 17.44 7.63 3.76
C PRO A 112 17.71 8.85 4.69
N ASP A 113 18.16 9.93 4.09
CA ASP A 113 18.56 11.17 4.75
C ASP A 113 18.23 12.36 3.85
N PRO A 114 17.36 13.31 4.28
CA PRO A 114 16.93 14.44 3.49
C PRO A 114 18.01 15.53 3.34
N THR A 115 19.08 15.47 4.12
CA THR A 115 20.20 16.42 4.05
C THR A 115 21.20 16.09 2.96
N GLY A 116 21.08 14.90 2.34
CA GLY A 116 21.94 14.41 1.28
C GLY A 116 21.72 15.12 -0.06
N ARG A 117 22.67 14.92 -0.99
CA ARG A 117 22.52 15.40 -2.37
C ARG A 117 21.37 14.69 -3.07
N VAL A 118 20.47 15.43 -3.71
CA VAL A 118 19.41 14.88 -4.57
C VAL A 118 20.02 14.21 -5.80
N VAL A 119 19.69 12.94 -6.04
CA VAL A 119 20.13 12.15 -7.20
C VAL A 119 19.25 12.43 -8.42
N ALA A 120 17.95 12.54 -8.19
CA ALA A 120 16.93 12.83 -9.21
C ALA A 120 15.73 13.49 -8.54
N ARG A 121 14.88 14.13 -9.33
CA ARG A 121 13.57 14.62 -8.91
C ARG A 121 12.49 13.93 -9.71
N LEU A 122 11.42 13.51 -9.04
CA LEU A 122 10.29 12.85 -9.64
C LEU A 122 9.08 13.78 -9.64
N GLU A 123 8.40 13.86 -10.77
CA GLU A 123 7.16 14.59 -10.90
C GLU A 123 6.01 13.84 -10.19
N LEU A 124 4.99 14.59 -9.80
CA LEU A 124 3.74 14.04 -9.27
C LEU A 124 3.16 12.99 -10.24
N GLY A 125 2.71 11.87 -9.71
CA GLY A 125 2.08 10.81 -10.51
C GLY A 125 3.04 9.87 -11.23
N VAL A 126 4.35 10.04 -11.09
CA VAL A 126 5.34 9.09 -11.61
C VAL A 126 5.18 7.74 -10.92
N VAL A 127 5.15 6.66 -11.72
CA VAL A 127 5.15 5.29 -11.20
C VAL A 127 6.59 4.80 -11.10
N ALA A 128 6.98 4.37 -9.91
CA ALA A 128 8.31 3.84 -9.63
C ALA A 128 8.23 2.42 -9.07
N ARG A 129 9.23 1.60 -9.35
CA ARG A 129 9.36 0.26 -8.74
C ARG A 129 9.77 0.40 -7.28
N LEU A 130 9.05 -0.26 -6.39
CA LEU A 130 9.33 -0.28 -4.96
C LEU A 130 10.42 -1.31 -4.65
N GLY A 131 11.42 -0.90 -3.89
CA GLY A 131 12.49 -1.75 -3.35
C GLY A 131 12.37 -1.94 -1.85
N LYS A 132 13.49 -1.84 -1.14
CA LYS A 132 13.55 -1.92 0.32
C LYS A 132 12.85 -0.72 0.96
N CYS A 133 12.14 -0.97 2.06
CA CYS A 133 11.57 0.07 2.91
C CYS A 133 12.09 -0.08 4.34
N THR A 134 12.44 1.04 4.95
CA THR A 134 12.65 1.22 6.38
C THR A 134 11.35 1.73 7.01
N GLU A 135 11.38 2.16 8.24
CA GLU A 135 10.24 2.76 8.92
C GLU A 135 9.70 4.00 8.17
N LEU A 136 10.57 4.91 7.75
CA LEU A 136 10.18 6.21 7.19
C LEU A 136 10.50 6.37 5.69
N TRP A 137 11.33 5.51 5.12
CA TRP A 137 11.87 5.66 3.77
C TRP A 137 11.70 4.41 2.93
N CYS A 138 11.46 4.58 1.63
CA CYS A 138 11.51 3.49 0.68
C CYS A 138 12.51 3.78 -0.44
N ARG A 139 13.22 2.74 -0.87
CA ARG A 139 14.08 2.79 -2.05
C ARG A 139 13.23 2.56 -3.29
N VAL A 140 13.27 3.47 -4.23
CA VAL A 140 12.53 3.37 -5.49
C VAL A 140 13.46 3.41 -6.69
N THR A 141 12.98 2.85 -7.81
CA THR A 141 13.72 2.84 -9.09
C THR A 141 12.78 3.24 -10.21
N VAL A 142 13.19 4.21 -11.01
CA VAL A 142 12.45 4.69 -12.18
C VAL A 142 13.39 5.37 -13.17
N GLY A 143 13.20 5.13 -14.48
CA GLY A 143 13.97 5.80 -15.54
C GLY A 143 15.48 5.65 -15.45
N GLY A 144 15.98 4.54 -14.89
CA GLY A 144 17.40 4.31 -14.67
C GLY A 144 17.96 4.93 -13.37
N TYR A 145 17.18 5.78 -12.70
CA TYR A 145 17.55 6.35 -11.40
C TYR A 145 17.08 5.45 -10.26
N LYS A 146 17.87 5.43 -9.18
CA LYS A 146 17.57 4.67 -7.97
C LYS A 146 17.96 5.51 -6.75
N GLY A 147 17.03 5.62 -5.81
CA GLY A 147 17.26 6.39 -4.60
C GLY A 147 16.21 6.14 -3.54
N TRP A 148 16.35 6.82 -2.42
CA TRP A 148 15.44 6.78 -1.28
C TRP A 148 14.50 7.97 -1.32
N ALA A 149 13.22 7.73 -1.05
CA ALA A 149 12.20 8.75 -0.90
C ALA A 149 11.43 8.55 0.42
N PRO A 150 10.90 9.62 1.03
CA PRO A 150 10.03 9.50 2.18
C PRO A 150 8.80 8.64 1.83
N LYS A 151 8.44 7.74 2.73
CA LYS A 151 7.29 6.84 2.54
C LYS A 151 5.97 7.62 2.43
N THR A 152 5.86 8.72 3.15
CA THR A 152 4.69 9.61 3.17
C THR A 152 4.39 10.28 1.84
N SER A 153 5.38 10.36 0.94
CA SER A 153 5.24 10.94 -0.41
C SER A 153 4.98 9.88 -1.49
N LEU A 154 4.62 8.64 -1.08
CA LEU A 154 4.42 7.49 -1.97
C LEU A 154 3.09 6.80 -1.68
N TRP A 155 2.25 6.62 -2.69
CA TRP A 155 1.10 5.73 -2.61
C TRP A 155 1.44 4.35 -3.19
N GLY A 156 1.00 3.27 -2.57
CA GLY A 156 1.31 1.90 -2.98
C GLY A 156 2.19 1.14 -1.98
N VAL A 157 2.44 1.75 -0.83
CA VAL A 157 3.17 1.17 0.30
C VAL A 157 2.43 1.49 1.60
N ASP A 158 2.34 0.52 2.52
CA ASP A 158 1.73 0.76 3.82
C ASP A 158 2.71 1.51 4.75
N ALA A 159 2.18 2.36 5.63
CA ALA A 159 2.99 3.17 6.55
C ALA A 159 3.94 2.30 7.40
N GLU A 160 3.47 1.14 7.82
CA GLU A 160 4.20 0.21 8.70
C GLU A 160 5.00 -0.85 7.92
N GLU A 161 4.93 -0.84 6.57
CA GLU A 161 5.59 -1.84 5.74
C GLU A 161 7.11 -1.69 5.79
N ILE A 162 7.79 -2.72 6.27
CA ILE A 162 9.25 -2.87 6.24
C ILE A 162 9.59 -4.00 5.26
N ARG A 163 10.55 -3.77 4.35
CA ARG A 163 10.95 -4.73 3.32
C ARG A 163 12.46 -4.80 3.20
#